data_53d763989aaf4841cc276aa8139c62c7
#
_entry.id   53d763989aaf4841cc276aa8139c62c7
#
_cell.length_a   1.000
_cell.length_b   1.000
_cell.length_c   1.000
_cell.angle_alpha   90.00
_cell.angle_beta   90.00
_cell.angle_gamma   90.00
#
_symmetry.space_group_name_H-M   'P 1'
#
loop_
_entity.id
_entity.type
_entity.pdbx_description
1 polymer ?
#
loop_
_entity_poly.entity_id
_entity_poly.type
_entity_poly.pdbx_seq_one_letter_code
_entity_poly.pdbx_strand_id
1 'polypeptide(L)'
;MQRVVVTGIGMINSLGSNVEDSFKAIIDGQTGIDTITLFDASDFSAQIAGEVKDFDPTAIMGKKESKKADRFIQLGIHAAQEAMEDSGLVSDNVVSEDIAESFGIVAASGIGGLTNIEKNSVICGNRGPSKISPFFIPSSLVNMLGGFITIQHNLKGPNISAVTACAAGTHAIADAYKTIALGGADKMLVVGAESAVCGAGVGGFASMKALSTRNDDPKTASRPFDKNRDGFVMGEGAGALVLETLESAEARGAKIYAEVIGFGESGDANHITTPTMDGPLRAMKAAYNMAKKNNGGELNVDYVNAHGTSTPVNDKNETAALKALFEGNQECPPITSTKGQIGHCLGAAGALEAIIAIKAMDEGIIPPTINQIESDENCDLDYVPNVARKADLNVIMSNSFGFGGTNGVVIMKKYTK
;
A
#
# COMPACT_ATOMS: atom_id res chain seq x y z
N MET A 1 23.24 8.72 10.48
CA MET A 1 22.34 7.69 9.95
C MET A 1 22.64 7.53 8.48
N GLN A 2 22.61 6.31 7.96
CA GLN A 2 22.80 6.05 6.54
C GLN A 2 21.63 6.62 5.74
N ARG A 3 21.88 7.11 4.53
CA ARG A 3 20.84 7.52 3.60
C ARG A 3 20.23 6.28 2.96
N VAL A 4 18.92 6.29 2.78
CA VAL A 4 18.15 5.13 2.31
C VAL A 4 17.43 5.50 1.01
N VAL A 5 17.61 4.69 -0.02
CA VAL A 5 17.06 4.91 -1.36
C VAL A 5 16.25 3.73 -1.84
N VAL A 6 15.32 3.99 -2.75
CA VAL A 6 14.50 2.97 -3.42
C VAL A 6 15.12 2.65 -4.77
N THR A 7 15.45 1.38 -5.01
CA THR A 7 16.14 0.91 -6.21
C THR A 7 15.39 -0.16 -7.00
N GLY A 8 14.26 -0.63 -6.50
CA GLY A 8 13.38 -1.55 -7.22
C GLY A 8 11.95 -1.39 -6.77
N ILE A 9 11.01 -1.52 -7.69
CA ILE A 9 9.57 -1.41 -7.44
C ILE A 9 8.81 -2.50 -8.19
N GLY A 10 7.72 -2.99 -7.59
CA GLY A 10 6.84 -4.00 -8.19
C GLY A 10 5.41 -3.85 -7.68
N MET A 11 4.41 -4.10 -8.53
CA MET A 11 3.02 -3.87 -8.19
C MET A 11 2.07 -4.79 -8.94
N ILE A 12 1.02 -5.24 -8.25
CA ILE A 12 -0.15 -5.89 -8.84
C ILE A 12 -1.41 -5.38 -8.15
N ASN A 13 -2.44 -5.03 -8.92
CA ASN A 13 -3.73 -4.55 -8.44
C ASN A 13 -4.83 -4.80 -9.47
N SER A 14 -6.02 -4.29 -9.24
CA SER A 14 -7.18 -4.49 -10.12
C SER A 14 -7.04 -3.86 -11.53
N LEU A 15 -6.03 -3.02 -11.76
CA LEU A 15 -5.78 -2.35 -13.05
C LEU A 15 -4.63 -2.95 -13.84
N GLY A 16 -3.72 -3.68 -13.19
CA GLY A 16 -2.57 -4.26 -13.86
C GLY A 16 -1.78 -5.23 -13.01
N SER A 17 -0.98 -6.05 -13.66
CA SER A 17 -0.12 -7.06 -13.04
C SER A 17 1.34 -6.62 -12.90
N ASN A 18 1.65 -5.38 -13.23
CA ASN A 18 2.98 -4.78 -13.10
C ASN A 18 2.86 -3.26 -12.90
N VAL A 19 3.98 -2.61 -12.58
CA VAL A 19 4.04 -1.17 -12.29
C VAL A 19 3.61 -0.33 -13.49
N GLU A 20 4.12 -0.61 -14.67
CA GLU A 20 3.92 0.22 -15.87
C GLU A 20 2.45 0.20 -16.35
N ASP A 21 1.86 -0.99 -16.46
CA ASP A 21 0.45 -1.12 -16.88
C ASP A 21 -0.51 -0.52 -15.85
N SER A 22 -0.25 -0.77 -14.56
CA SER A 22 -1.04 -0.21 -13.47
C SER A 22 -0.97 1.32 -13.45
N PHE A 23 0.23 1.89 -13.52
CA PHE A 23 0.41 3.33 -13.46
C PHE A 23 -0.21 4.03 -14.68
N LYS A 24 -0.03 3.46 -15.88
CA LYS A 24 -0.67 3.96 -17.10
C LYS A 24 -2.20 3.99 -16.97
N ALA A 25 -2.81 2.89 -16.51
CA ALA A 25 -4.26 2.83 -16.32
C ALA A 25 -4.74 3.86 -15.28
N ILE A 26 -3.95 4.09 -14.22
CA ILE A 26 -4.22 5.12 -13.21
C ILE A 26 -4.19 6.52 -13.82
N ILE A 27 -3.17 6.86 -14.60
CA ILE A 27 -3.06 8.18 -15.26
C ILE A 27 -4.19 8.39 -16.28
N ASP A 28 -4.61 7.34 -16.97
CA ASP A 28 -5.73 7.35 -17.91
C ASP A 28 -7.11 7.47 -17.21
N GLY A 29 -7.14 7.54 -15.86
CA GLY A 29 -8.39 7.67 -15.08
C GLY A 29 -9.25 6.40 -15.10
N GLN A 30 -8.67 5.24 -15.37
CA GLN A 30 -9.41 3.97 -15.37
C GLN A 30 -9.73 3.52 -13.94
N THR A 31 -10.76 2.69 -13.78
CA THR A 31 -11.08 2.02 -12.52
C THR A 31 -11.18 0.51 -12.73
N GLY A 32 -10.58 -0.24 -11.80
CA GLY A 32 -10.69 -1.70 -11.72
C GLY A 32 -11.81 -2.17 -10.78
N ILE A 33 -12.61 -1.24 -10.26
CA ILE A 33 -13.75 -1.59 -9.39
C ILE A 33 -14.90 -2.10 -10.24
N ASP A 34 -15.43 -3.25 -9.85
CA ASP A 34 -16.52 -3.93 -10.56
C ASP A 34 -17.30 -4.83 -9.57
N THR A 35 -18.34 -5.50 -10.05
CA THR A 35 -19.05 -6.53 -9.28
C THR A 35 -18.10 -7.65 -8.87
N ILE A 36 -18.23 -8.10 -7.61
CA ILE A 36 -17.43 -9.18 -7.04
C ILE A 36 -17.67 -10.48 -7.82
N THR A 37 -16.57 -11.16 -8.18
CA THR A 37 -16.59 -12.45 -8.89
C THR A 37 -15.88 -13.58 -8.13
N LEU A 38 -15.09 -13.26 -7.10
CA LEU A 38 -14.37 -14.25 -6.30
C LEU A 38 -15.28 -15.15 -5.46
N PHE A 39 -16.49 -14.67 -5.13
CA PHE A 39 -17.53 -15.43 -4.44
C PHE A 39 -18.92 -14.88 -4.80
N ASP A 40 -19.99 -15.60 -4.46
CA ASP A 40 -21.37 -15.12 -4.65
C ASP A 40 -21.71 -14.07 -3.59
N ALA A 41 -21.73 -12.79 -4.00
CA ALA A 41 -22.03 -11.64 -3.15
C ALA A 41 -23.49 -11.17 -3.25
N SER A 42 -24.40 -11.92 -3.90
CA SER A 42 -25.78 -11.49 -4.19
C SER A 42 -26.60 -11.13 -2.94
N ASP A 43 -26.32 -11.79 -1.81
CA ASP A 43 -27.01 -11.54 -0.53
C ASP A 43 -26.32 -10.45 0.33
N PHE A 44 -25.20 -9.86 -0.14
CA PHE A 44 -24.44 -8.85 0.59
C PHE A 44 -24.94 -7.45 0.26
N SER A 45 -24.90 -6.54 1.23
CA SER A 45 -25.21 -5.11 1.00
C SER A 45 -24.16 -4.40 0.12
N ALA A 46 -22.90 -4.85 0.17
CA ALA A 46 -21.84 -4.41 -0.71
C ALA A 46 -21.44 -5.57 -1.63
N GLN A 47 -21.52 -5.35 -2.95
CA GLN A 47 -21.34 -6.39 -3.97
C GLN A 47 -20.22 -6.03 -4.97
N ILE A 48 -19.39 -5.05 -4.62
CA ILE A 48 -18.36 -4.47 -5.50
C ILE A 48 -17.00 -4.48 -4.83
N ALA A 49 -15.95 -4.68 -5.65
CA ALA A 49 -14.55 -4.66 -5.21
C ALA A 49 -13.60 -4.38 -6.38
N GLY A 50 -12.37 -3.98 -6.06
CA GLY A 50 -11.25 -3.98 -6.99
C GLY A 50 -10.50 -5.31 -6.94
N GLU A 51 -10.91 -6.28 -7.76
CA GLU A 51 -10.32 -7.62 -7.82
C GLU A 51 -9.16 -7.68 -8.82
N VAL A 52 -8.10 -8.39 -8.48
CA VAL A 52 -7.03 -8.75 -9.43
C VAL A 52 -7.56 -9.87 -10.33
N LYS A 53 -7.83 -9.53 -11.59
CA LYS A 53 -8.36 -10.47 -12.59
C LYS A 53 -7.22 -11.21 -13.31
N ASP A 54 -7.52 -12.39 -13.85
CA ASP A 54 -6.62 -13.19 -14.70
C ASP A 54 -5.25 -13.54 -14.08
N PHE A 55 -5.19 -13.59 -12.75
CA PHE A 55 -3.98 -13.91 -12.00
C PHE A 55 -3.77 -15.42 -11.83
N ASP A 56 -2.70 -15.96 -12.43
CA ASP A 56 -2.27 -17.35 -12.25
C ASP A 56 -1.00 -17.43 -11.38
N PRO A 57 -1.10 -17.80 -10.10
CA PRO A 57 0.05 -17.92 -9.21
C PRO A 57 0.99 -19.07 -9.60
N THR A 58 0.53 -20.02 -10.45
CA THR A 58 1.35 -21.17 -10.82
C THR A 58 2.52 -20.81 -11.73
N ALA A 59 2.42 -19.69 -12.44
CA ALA A 59 3.49 -19.18 -13.28
C ALA A 59 4.74 -18.76 -12.47
N ILE A 60 4.52 -18.28 -11.22
CA ILE A 60 5.59 -17.73 -10.39
C ILE A 60 6.03 -18.75 -9.32
N MET A 61 5.07 -19.44 -8.70
CA MET A 61 5.32 -20.34 -7.57
C MET A 61 5.38 -21.82 -7.98
N GLY A 62 4.91 -22.15 -9.17
CA GLY A 62 4.63 -23.53 -9.56
C GLY A 62 3.39 -24.11 -8.88
N LYS A 63 2.80 -25.12 -9.49
CA LYS A 63 1.49 -25.69 -9.10
C LYS A 63 1.45 -26.28 -7.67
N LYS A 64 2.59 -26.76 -7.14
CA LYS A 64 2.66 -27.39 -5.81
C LYS A 64 2.71 -26.33 -4.73
N GLU A 65 3.55 -25.33 -4.89
CA GLU A 65 3.76 -24.28 -3.88
C GLU A 65 2.60 -23.29 -3.82
N SER A 66 1.97 -22.95 -4.96
CA SER A 66 0.81 -22.06 -4.99
C SER A 66 -0.36 -22.58 -4.13
N LYS A 67 -0.52 -23.91 -4.00
CA LYS A 67 -1.56 -24.50 -3.15
C LYS A 67 -1.30 -24.39 -1.65
N LYS A 68 -0.09 -24.01 -1.24
CA LYS A 68 0.32 -23.87 0.16
C LYS A 68 0.21 -22.43 0.66
N ALA A 69 -0.04 -21.47 -0.21
CA ALA A 69 -0.10 -20.06 0.07
C ALA A 69 -1.51 -19.51 -0.15
N ASP A 70 -1.99 -18.66 0.77
CA ASP A 70 -3.19 -17.87 0.54
C ASP A 70 -2.96 -16.83 -0.55
N ARG A 71 -4.04 -16.30 -1.13
CA ARG A 71 -3.99 -15.37 -2.25
C ARG A 71 -3.18 -14.11 -1.94
N PHE A 72 -3.24 -13.56 -0.71
CA PHE A 72 -2.42 -12.40 -0.35
C PHE A 72 -0.92 -12.69 -0.47
N ILE A 73 -0.47 -13.90 -0.07
CA ILE A 73 0.93 -14.33 -0.22
C ILE A 73 1.28 -14.44 -1.70
N GLN A 74 0.38 -15.02 -2.52
CA GLN A 74 0.61 -15.18 -3.95
C GLN A 74 0.77 -13.82 -4.65
N LEU A 75 -0.09 -12.85 -4.35
CA LEU A 75 0.02 -11.48 -4.88
C LEU A 75 1.30 -10.80 -4.41
N GLY A 76 1.66 -10.96 -3.13
CA GLY A 76 2.89 -10.40 -2.57
C GLY A 76 4.16 -10.95 -3.20
N ILE A 77 4.19 -12.27 -3.48
CA ILE A 77 5.31 -12.91 -4.19
C ILE A 77 5.42 -12.34 -5.62
N HIS A 78 4.31 -12.11 -6.29
CA HIS A 78 4.30 -11.52 -7.63
C HIS A 78 4.93 -10.12 -7.65
N ALA A 79 4.47 -9.23 -6.77
CA ALA A 79 5.04 -7.88 -6.65
C ALA A 79 6.52 -7.91 -6.21
N ALA A 80 6.88 -8.81 -5.30
CA ALA A 80 8.26 -8.98 -4.85
C ALA A 80 9.19 -9.42 -6.00
N GLN A 81 8.73 -10.35 -6.85
CA GLN A 81 9.47 -10.79 -8.03
C GLN A 81 9.81 -9.62 -8.95
N GLU A 82 8.81 -8.80 -9.32
CA GLU A 82 9.02 -7.63 -10.17
C GLU A 82 10.00 -6.64 -9.53
N ALA A 83 9.83 -6.31 -8.23
CA ALA A 83 10.72 -5.38 -7.54
C ALA A 83 12.18 -5.88 -7.45
N MET A 84 12.36 -7.17 -7.23
CA MET A 84 13.69 -7.79 -7.16
C MET A 84 14.37 -7.81 -8.54
N GLU A 85 13.63 -8.11 -9.60
CA GLU A 85 14.13 -8.04 -10.99
C GLU A 85 14.47 -6.60 -11.38
N ASP A 86 13.58 -5.64 -11.11
CA ASP A 86 13.79 -4.22 -11.39
C ASP A 86 15.01 -3.65 -10.65
N SER A 87 15.27 -4.11 -9.43
CA SER A 87 16.46 -3.70 -8.65
C SER A 87 17.78 -4.18 -9.25
N GLY A 88 17.78 -5.19 -10.11
CA GLY A 88 18.97 -5.83 -10.65
C GLY A 88 19.80 -6.61 -9.63
N LEU A 89 19.24 -6.97 -8.46
CA LEU A 89 19.94 -7.68 -7.37
C LEU A 89 19.81 -9.20 -7.45
N VAL A 90 19.00 -9.73 -8.37
CA VAL A 90 18.79 -11.17 -8.54
C VAL A 90 19.36 -11.70 -9.84
N SER A 91 19.87 -12.92 -9.80
CA SER A 91 20.11 -13.76 -10.97
C SER A 91 19.39 -15.07 -10.77
N ASP A 92 18.59 -15.50 -11.77
CA ASP A 92 17.69 -16.65 -11.63
C ASP A 92 16.81 -16.58 -10.35
N ASN A 93 16.29 -15.39 -10.05
CA ASN A 93 15.45 -15.06 -8.91
C ASN A 93 16.13 -15.15 -7.53
N VAL A 94 17.42 -15.33 -7.44
CA VAL A 94 18.14 -15.50 -6.18
C VAL A 94 19.21 -14.42 -6.05
N VAL A 95 19.34 -13.85 -4.85
CA VAL A 95 20.47 -12.96 -4.54
C VAL A 95 21.73 -13.77 -4.32
N SER A 96 22.89 -13.17 -4.61
CA SER A 96 24.19 -13.81 -4.35
C SER A 96 24.46 -13.98 -2.86
N GLU A 97 25.26 -14.99 -2.48
CA GLU A 97 25.55 -15.33 -1.08
C GLU A 97 26.25 -14.19 -0.32
N ASP A 98 27.03 -13.37 -0.99
CA ASP A 98 27.76 -12.25 -0.40
C ASP A 98 26.86 -11.13 0.13
N ILE A 99 25.63 -10.98 -0.40
CA ILE A 99 24.66 -9.97 0.05
C ILE A 99 23.50 -10.60 0.83
N ALA A 100 23.33 -11.92 0.81
CA ALA A 100 22.17 -12.60 1.37
C ALA A 100 21.94 -12.30 2.86
N GLU A 101 23.00 -12.29 3.68
CA GLU A 101 22.92 -12.07 5.14
C GLU A 101 22.62 -10.60 5.50
N SER A 102 22.97 -9.65 4.63
CA SER A 102 22.69 -8.23 4.81
C SER A 102 21.41 -7.75 4.10
N PHE A 103 20.63 -8.66 3.51
CA PHE A 103 19.39 -8.37 2.82
C PHE A 103 18.19 -9.00 3.55
N GLY A 104 17.39 -8.16 4.17
CA GLY A 104 16.20 -8.56 4.91
C GLY A 104 14.89 -8.22 4.22
N ILE A 105 13.77 -8.44 4.92
CA ILE A 105 12.42 -8.14 4.46
C ILE A 105 11.54 -7.58 5.58
N VAL A 106 10.66 -6.63 5.23
CA VAL A 106 9.48 -6.28 6.03
C VAL A 106 8.24 -6.61 5.21
N ALA A 107 7.52 -7.63 5.62
CA ALA A 107 6.25 -8.04 5.02
C ALA A 107 5.09 -7.39 5.76
N ALA A 108 4.07 -6.89 5.04
CA ALA A 108 2.93 -6.19 5.62
C ALA A 108 1.60 -6.72 5.06
N SER A 109 0.63 -6.88 5.95
CA SER A 109 -0.76 -7.15 5.61
C SER A 109 -1.64 -6.67 6.76
N GLY A 110 -2.85 -6.24 6.48
CA GLY A 110 -3.79 -5.81 7.51
C GLY A 110 -4.45 -6.99 8.23
N ILE A 111 -4.81 -8.03 7.48
CA ILE A 111 -5.57 -9.19 7.98
C ILE A 111 -4.85 -10.51 7.69
N GLY A 112 -4.09 -10.59 6.61
CA GLY A 112 -3.44 -11.83 6.18
C GLY A 112 -4.39 -12.79 5.48
N GLY A 113 -4.24 -14.10 5.72
CA GLY A 113 -4.95 -15.17 5.00
C GLY A 113 -6.41 -15.35 5.37
N LEU A 114 -7.22 -14.27 5.34
CA LEU A 114 -8.63 -14.31 5.73
C LEU A 114 -9.46 -15.28 4.88
N THR A 115 -9.22 -15.31 3.57
CA THR A 115 -9.88 -16.23 2.64
C THR A 115 -9.65 -17.69 3.03
N ASN A 116 -8.43 -18.03 3.39
CA ASN A 116 -8.08 -19.38 3.82
C ASN A 116 -8.62 -19.70 5.23
N ILE A 117 -8.64 -18.72 6.13
CA ILE A 117 -9.27 -18.84 7.46
C ILE A 117 -10.76 -19.14 7.32
N GLU A 118 -11.49 -18.38 6.51
CA GLU A 118 -12.90 -18.60 6.22
C GLU A 118 -13.16 -20.02 5.68
N LYS A 119 -12.45 -20.38 4.63
CA LYS A 119 -12.57 -21.69 3.97
C LYS A 119 -12.33 -22.86 4.95
N ASN A 120 -11.27 -22.82 5.72
CA ASN A 120 -10.94 -23.92 6.65
C ASN A 120 -11.85 -23.93 7.89
N SER A 121 -12.38 -22.78 8.33
CA SER A 121 -13.39 -22.71 9.38
C SER A 121 -14.69 -23.39 8.96
N VAL A 122 -15.16 -23.14 7.74
CA VAL A 122 -16.33 -23.81 7.16
C VAL A 122 -16.09 -25.34 7.02
N ILE A 123 -14.91 -25.74 6.54
CA ILE A 123 -14.52 -27.17 6.45
C ILE A 123 -14.54 -27.80 7.83
N CYS A 124 -13.96 -27.15 8.84
CA CYS A 124 -13.93 -27.66 10.21
C CYS A 124 -15.35 -27.86 10.77
N GLY A 125 -16.22 -26.87 10.60
CA GLY A 125 -17.62 -26.96 11.06
C GLY A 125 -18.44 -28.05 10.38
N ASN A 126 -18.29 -28.19 9.07
CA ASN A 126 -19.14 -29.11 8.28
C ASN A 126 -18.58 -30.54 8.18
N ARG A 127 -17.26 -30.71 8.24
CA ARG A 127 -16.56 -31.99 7.94
C ARG A 127 -15.64 -32.49 9.05
N GLY A 128 -15.47 -31.70 10.12
CA GLY A 128 -14.63 -31.99 11.26
C GLY A 128 -13.15 -31.60 11.11
N PRO A 129 -12.40 -31.56 12.23
CA PRO A 129 -11.04 -31.00 12.26
C PRO A 129 -10.02 -31.80 11.43
N SER A 130 -10.25 -33.11 11.23
CA SER A 130 -9.37 -33.96 10.41
C SER A 130 -9.35 -33.62 8.93
N LYS A 131 -10.25 -32.73 8.47
CA LYS A 131 -10.35 -32.28 7.07
C LYS A 131 -9.73 -30.90 6.82
N ILE A 132 -9.24 -30.24 7.87
CA ILE A 132 -8.50 -28.99 7.74
C ILE A 132 -7.21 -29.25 6.96
N SER A 133 -6.84 -28.32 6.08
CA SER A 133 -5.58 -28.39 5.33
C SER A 133 -4.36 -28.41 6.26
N PRO A 134 -3.34 -29.26 6.04
CA PRO A 134 -2.09 -29.18 6.80
C PRO A 134 -1.32 -27.89 6.56
N PHE A 135 -1.65 -27.16 5.49
CA PHE A 135 -1.08 -25.84 5.17
C PHE A 135 -1.93 -24.68 5.71
N PHE A 136 -3.02 -24.95 6.43
CA PHE A 136 -3.93 -23.91 6.93
C PHE A 136 -3.20 -22.83 7.72
N ILE A 137 -2.45 -23.20 8.74
CA ILE A 137 -1.73 -22.23 9.57
C ILE A 137 -0.64 -21.50 8.77
N PRO A 138 0.32 -22.18 8.09
CA PRO A 138 1.34 -21.48 7.30
C PRO A 138 0.80 -20.56 6.23
N SER A 139 -0.34 -20.87 5.62
CA SER A 139 -0.93 -20.01 4.58
C SER A 139 -1.75 -18.84 5.12
N SER A 140 -2.05 -18.83 6.43
CA SER A 140 -2.90 -17.79 7.03
C SER A 140 -2.12 -16.69 7.75
N LEU A 141 -0.90 -17.00 8.24
CA LEU A 141 -0.10 -16.07 9.04
C LEU A 141 0.54 -14.97 8.18
N VAL A 142 0.48 -13.72 8.65
CA VAL A 142 1.05 -12.57 7.93
C VAL A 142 2.56 -12.71 7.69
N ASN A 143 3.30 -13.18 8.70
CA ASN A 143 4.75 -13.34 8.58
C ASN A 143 5.18 -14.40 7.55
N MET A 144 4.27 -15.27 7.13
CA MET A 144 4.56 -16.26 6.09
C MET A 144 4.70 -15.63 4.71
N LEU A 145 4.15 -14.44 4.48
CA LEU A 145 4.46 -13.65 3.29
C LEU A 145 5.99 -13.44 3.18
N GLY A 146 6.60 -12.92 4.24
CA GLY A 146 8.06 -12.78 4.32
C GLY A 146 8.78 -14.13 4.25
N GLY A 147 8.25 -15.16 4.92
CA GLY A 147 8.83 -16.51 4.91
C GLY A 147 8.92 -17.14 3.52
N PHE A 148 7.86 -17.07 2.71
CA PHE A 148 7.88 -17.57 1.34
C PHE A 148 8.86 -16.80 0.45
N ILE A 149 8.86 -15.46 0.56
CA ILE A 149 9.71 -14.60 -0.26
C ILE A 149 11.21 -14.78 0.09
N THR A 150 11.55 -14.88 1.39
CA THR A 150 12.96 -15.11 1.81
C THR A 150 13.50 -16.44 1.31
N ILE A 151 12.67 -17.47 1.29
CA ILE A 151 13.05 -18.78 0.72
C ILE A 151 13.26 -18.68 -0.79
N GLN A 152 12.36 -17.98 -1.50
CA GLN A 152 12.43 -17.85 -2.95
C GLN A 152 13.67 -17.08 -3.42
N HIS A 153 14.01 -15.99 -2.72
CA HIS A 153 15.09 -15.08 -3.14
C HIS A 153 16.39 -15.24 -2.34
N ASN A 154 16.48 -16.19 -1.40
CA ASN A 154 17.63 -16.41 -0.52
C ASN A 154 17.97 -15.19 0.37
N LEU A 155 16.96 -14.51 0.92
CA LEU A 155 17.18 -13.39 1.83
C LEU A 155 17.40 -13.93 3.24
N LYS A 156 18.55 -13.65 3.85
CA LYS A 156 18.96 -14.18 5.17
C LYS A 156 19.08 -13.10 6.25
N GLY A 157 18.83 -11.84 5.90
CA GLY A 157 18.77 -10.74 6.84
C GLY A 157 17.50 -10.73 7.71
N PRO A 158 17.21 -9.63 8.43
CA PRO A 158 16.02 -9.51 9.26
C PRO A 158 14.73 -9.80 8.49
N ASN A 159 13.82 -10.60 9.08
CA ASN A 159 12.50 -10.89 8.52
C ASN A 159 11.44 -10.45 9.55
N ILE A 160 10.77 -9.34 9.26
CA ILE A 160 9.85 -8.66 10.17
C ILE A 160 8.49 -8.55 9.50
N SER A 161 7.41 -8.39 10.29
CA SER A 161 6.06 -8.21 9.75
C SER A 161 5.34 -7.05 10.42
N ALA A 162 4.84 -6.11 9.61
CA ALA A 162 3.98 -5.03 10.03
C ALA A 162 2.50 -5.42 9.87
N VAL A 163 1.71 -5.34 10.96
CA VAL A 163 0.29 -5.69 10.99
C VAL A 163 -0.47 -4.56 11.67
N THR A 164 -0.61 -3.44 10.97
CA THR A 164 -1.20 -2.18 11.48
C THR A 164 -2.36 -1.72 10.59
N ALA A 165 -3.24 -2.68 10.25
CA ALA A 165 -4.41 -2.44 9.40
C ALA A 165 -4.02 -1.70 8.10
N CYS A 166 -4.75 -0.65 7.73
CA CYS A 166 -4.52 0.08 6.47
C CYS A 166 -3.19 0.84 6.41
N ALA A 167 -2.50 1.03 7.54
CA ALA A 167 -1.18 1.68 7.60
C ALA A 167 -0.01 0.69 7.48
N ALA A 168 -0.27 -0.62 7.42
CA ALA A 168 0.78 -1.65 7.50
C ALA A 168 1.87 -1.49 6.42
N GLY A 169 1.49 -1.20 5.17
CA GLY A 169 2.45 -1.00 4.07
C GLY A 169 3.36 0.20 4.30
N THR A 170 2.83 1.31 4.79
CA THR A 170 3.62 2.52 5.12
C THR A 170 4.54 2.28 6.32
N HIS A 171 4.05 1.60 7.37
CA HIS A 171 4.88 1.22 8.50
C HIS A 171 6.01 0.26 8.09
N ALA A 172 5.75 -0.64 7.13
CA ALA A 172 6.80 -1.51 6.61
C ALA A 172 7.93 -0.73 5.92
N ILE A 173 7.61 0.35 5.19
CA ILE A 173 8.63 1.25 4.61
C ILE A 173 9.41 1.94 5.74
N ALA A 174 8.74 2.43 6.77
CA ALA A 174 9.38 3.08 7.91
C ALA A 174 10.30 2.10 8.69
N ASP A 175 9.87 0.86 8.90
CA ASP A 175 10.66 -0.15 9.60
C ASP A 175 11.87 -0.63 8.78
N ALA A 176 11.72 -0.77 7.47
CA ALA A 176 12.83 -1.03 6.57
C ALA A 176 13.86 0.13 6.59
N TYR A 177 13.36 1.37 6.52
CA TYR A 177 14.21 2.55 6.67
C TYR A 177 14.98 2.54 8.00
N LYS A 178 14.31 2.33 9.13
CA LYS A 178 14.95 2.26 10.45
C LYS A 178 16.03 1.17 10.50
N THR A 179 15.72 0.00 9.96
CA THR A 179 16.66 -1.14 9.94
C THR A 179 17.93 -0.79 9.18
N ILE A 180 17.82 -0.21 7.97
CA ILE A 180 18.96 0.19 7.16
C ILE A 180 19.70 1.38 7.80
N ALA A 181 18.98 2.43 8.19
CA ALA A 181 19.58 3.65 8.72
C ALA A 181 20.37 3.45 10.01
N LEU A 182 20.03 2.41 10.79
CA LEU A 182 20.72 2.00 12.01
C LEU A 182 21.80 0.91 11.78
N GLY A 183 22.01 0.46 10.54
CA GLY A 183 23.01 -0.55 10.19
C GLY A 183 22.62 -1.98 10.53
N GLY A 184 21.32 -2.27 10.67
CA GLY A 184 20.79 -3.62 10.90
C GLY A 184 20.74 -4.47 9.63
N ALA A 185 20.76 -3.85 8.45
CA ALA A 185 20.87 -4.47 7.14
C ALA A 185 21.35 -3.43 6.12
N ASP A 186 21.95 -3.85 5.01
CA ASP A 186 22.31 -2.96 3.90
C ASP A 186 21.15 -2.77 2.92
N LYS A 187 20.29 -3.80 2.85
CA LYS A 187 19.14 -3.85 1.94
C LYS A 187 17.92 -4.43 2.64
N MET A 188 16.75 -3.91 2.33
CA MET A 188 15.46 -4.42 2.81
C MET A 188 14.46 -4.45 1.67
N LEU A 189 13.80 -5.59 1.49
CA LEU A 189 12.61 -5.69 0.65
C LEU A 189 11.39 -5.35 1.50
N VAL A 190 10.60 -4.39 1.09
CA VAL A 190 9.27 -4.10 1.66
C VAL A 190 8.23 -4.75 0.78
N VAL A 191 7.29 -5.48 1.35
CA VAL A 191 6.15 -6.04 0.61
C VAL A 191 4.87 -5.82 1.40
N GLY A 192 3.97 -5.01 0.87
CA GLY A 192 2.61 -4.89 1.37
C GLY A 192 1.65 -5.69 0.49
N ALA A 193 0.91 -6.64 1.05
CA ALA A 193 -0.02 -7.48 0.28
C ALA A 193 -1.31 -7.73 1.05
N GLU A 194 -2.43 -7.72 0.34
CA GLU A 194 -3.74 -8.00 0.93
C GLU A 194 -4.67 -8.65 -0.09
N SER A 195 -5.47 -9.61 0.36
CA SER A 195 -6.57 -10.20 -0.41
C SER A 195 -7.68 -10.65 0.55
N ALA A 196 -8.50 -9.69 0.97
CA ALA A 196 -9.59 -9.90 1.91
C ALA A 196 -10.98 -9.85 1.25
N VAL A 197 -11.04 -9.92 -0.10
CA VAL A 197 -12.29 -9.96 -0.87
C VAL A 197 -12.87 -11.38 -0.79
N CYS A 198 -13.50 -11.68 0.34
CA CYS A 198 -14.20 -12.93 0.62
C CYS A 198 -15.44 -12.64 1.49
N GLY A 199 -16.28 -13.64 1.72
CA GLY A 199 -17.54 -13.47 2.47
C GLY A 199 -17.32 -12.86 3.87
N ALA A 200 -16.35 -13.37 4.63
CA ALA A 200 -16.02 -12.83 5.95
C ALA A 200 -15.48 -11.40 5.89
N GLY A 201 -14.61 -11.08 4.91
CA GLY A 201 -14.04 -9.76 4.74
C GLY A 201 -15.10 -8.72 4.35
N VAL A 202 -15.82 -8.96 3.25
CA VAL A 202 -16.87 -8.04 2.77
C VAL A 202 -18.01 -7.95 3.80
N GLY A 203 -18.48 -9.06 4.34
CA GLY A 203 -19.53 -9.08 5.35
C GLY A 203 -19.14 -8.37 6.64
N GLY A 204 -17.89 -8.54 7.09
CA GLY A 204 -17.37 -7.87 8.28
C GLY A 204 -17.35 -6.35 8.14
N PHE A 205 -16.79 -5.82 7.05
CA PHE A 205 -16.78 -4.37 6.81
C PHE A 205 -18.17 -3.81 6.47
N ALA A 206 -19.02 -4.56 5.77
CA ALA A 206 -20.38 -4.17 5.49
C ALA A 206 -21.24 -4.05 6.77
N SER A 207 -21.08 -4.97 7.73
CA SER A 207 -21.77 -4.91 9.02
C SER A 207 -21.42 -3.69 9.86
N MET A 208 -20.21 -3.13 9.66
CA MET A 208 -19.75 -1.86 10.25
C MET A 208 -20.25 -0.63 9.48
N LYS A 209 -20.97 -0.81 8.36
CA LYS A 209 -21.37 0.27 7.44
C LYS A 209 -20.19 1.09 6.92
N ALA A 210 -19.04 0.43 6.72
CA ALA A 210 -17.82 1.07 6.25
C ALA A 210 -17.70 1.06 4.73
N LEU A 211 -18.42 0.14 4.05
CA LEU A 211 -18.37 -0.03 2.59
C LEU A 211 -19.43 0.81 1.88
N SER A 212 -19.07 1.27 0.67
CA SER A 212 -20.06 1.80 -0.28
C SER A 212 -21.03 0.69 -0.70
N THR A 213 -22.29 1.05 -0.84
CA THR A 213 -23.36 0.17 -1.30
C THR A 213 -23.90 0.52 -2.68
N ARG A 214 -23.13 1.30 -3.47
CA ARG A 214 -23.49 1.68 -4.85
C ARG A 214 -23.25 0.54 -5.83
N ASN A 215 -23.95 -0.57 -5.62
CA ASN A 215 -23.80 -1.79 -6.42
C ASN A 215 -24.29 -1.62 -7.86
N ASP A 216 -25.19 -0.67 -8.12
CA ASP A 216 -25.75 -0.33 -9.42
C ASP A 216 -24.78 0.49 -10.31
N ASP A 217 -23.78 1.12 -9.69
CA ASP A 217 -22.75 1.89 -10.42
C ASP A 217 -21.34 1.66 -9.79
N PRO A 218 -20.76 0.47 -9.96
CA PRO A 218 -19.48 0.11 -9.36
C PRO A 218 -18.36 1.09 -9.69
N LYS A 219 -18.32 1.59 -10.92
CA LYS A 219 -17.24 2.44 -11.44
C LYS A 219 -17.16 3.79 -10.76
N THR A 220 -18.26 4.29 -10.21
CA THR A 220 -18.30 5.58 -9.51
C THR A 220 -18.52 5.46 -8.01
N ALA A 221 -18.51 4.23 -7.47
CA ALA A 221 -18.78 3.98 -6.05
C ALA A 221 -17.70 4.54 -5.13
N SER A 222 -16.42 4.29 -5.42
CA SER A 222 -15.31 4.90 -4.71
C SER A 222 -15.05 6.29 -5.29
N ARG A 223 -15.29 7.33 -4.47
CA ARG A 223 -15.22 8.74 -4.84
C ARG A 223 -14.58 9.60 -3.75
N PRO A 224 -13.27 9.49 -3.55
CA PRO A 224 -12.57 10.23 -2.50
C PRO A 224 -12.84 11.74 -2.60
N PHE A 225 -13.09 12.37 -1.45
CA PHE A 225 -13.36 13.82 -1.30
C PHE A 225 -14.62 14.35 -1.98
N ASP A 226 -15.39 13.52 -2.71
CA ASP A 226 -16.68 13.90 -3.27
C ASP A 226 -17.73 14.04 -2.14
N LYS A 227 -18.66 14.97 -2.29
CA LYS A 227 -19.74 15.25 -1.32
C LYS A 227 -20.62 14.04 -1.07
N ASN A 228 -20.87 13.22 -2.09
CA ASN A 228 -21.77 12.08 -2.05
C ASN A 228 -21.05 10.74 -1.76
N ARG A 229 -19.83 10.77 -1.22
CA ARG A 229 -19.12 9.56 -0.78
C ARG A 229 -19.85 8.89 0.36
N ASP A 230 -19.96 7.57 0.32
CA ASP A 230 -20.78 6.79 1.26
C ASP A 230 -20.03 5.62 1.92
N GLY A 231 -18.76 5.45 1.63
CA GLY A 231 -17.92 4.37 2.17
C GLY A 231 -16.79 4.02 1.22
N PHE A 232 -15.86 3.20 1.68
CA PHE A 232 -14.80 2.72 0.80
C PHE A 232 -15.25 1.50 -0.01
N VAL A 233 -14.56 1.22 -1.10
CA VAL A 233 -14.69 -0.05 -1.85
C VAL A 233 -13.46 -0.88 -1.57
N MET A 234 -13.61 -2.13 -1.17
CA MET A 234 -12.47 -3.03 -0.95
C MET A 234 -11.71 -3.27 -2.25
N GLY A 235 -10.38 -3.36 -2.14
CA GLY A 235 -9.51 -3.82 -3.20
C GLY A 235 -8.57 -4.92 -2.70
N GLU A 236 -7.95 -5.63 -3.63
CA GLU A 236 -6.84 -6.55 -3.36
C GLU A 236 -5.64 -6.17 -4.23
N GLY A 237 -4.45 -6.54 -3.78
CA GLY A 237 -3.23 -6.29 -4.51
C GLY A 237 -1.99 -6.40 -3.64
N ALA A 238 -0.86 -6.09 -4.24
CA ALA A 238 0.42 -6.02 -3.55
C ALA A 238 1.33 -4.96 -4.17
N GLY A 239 2.13 -4.32 -3.33
CA GLY A 239 3.24 -3.46 -3.72
C GLY A 239 4.53 -3.89 -3.04
N ALA A 240 5.65 -3.85 -3.77
CA ALA A 240 6.96 -4.18 -3.25
C ALA A 240 7.99 -3.10 -3.61
N LEU A 241 8.87 -2.78 -2.65
CA LEU A 241 9.95 -1.82 -2.84
C LEU A 241 11.26 -2.42 -2.31
N VAL A 242 12.33 -2.32 -3.10
CA VAL A 242 13.69 -2.60 -2.62
C VAL A 242 14.29 -1.30 -2.11
N LEU A 243 14.62 -1.29 -0.82
CA LEU A 243 15.34 -0.21 -0.16
C LEU A 243 16.78 -0.64 0.10
N GLU A 244 17.73 0.26 -0.12
CA GLU A 244 19.13 0.00 0.23
C GLU A 244 19.85 1.28 0.67
N THR A 245 21.04 1.14 1.22
CA THR A 245 21.89 2.30 1.52
C THR A 245 22.27 3.01 0.22
N LEU A 246 22.33 4.34 0.25
CA LEU A 246 22.78 5.11 -0.91
C LEU A 246 24.18 4.67 -1.39
N GLU A 247 25.08 4.39 -0.45
CA GLU A 247 26.44 3.91 -0.76
C GLU A 247 26.42 2.60 -1.57
N SER A 248 25.59 1.64 -1.17
CA SER A 248 25.40 0.37 -1.90
C SER A 248 24.85 0.61 -3.30
N ALA A 249 23.81 1.45 -3.42
CA ALA A 249 23.18 1.76 -4.70
C ALA A 249 24.14 2.44 -5.69
N GLU A 250 24.90 3.42 -5.21
CA GLU A 250 25.89 4.13 -6.03
C GLU A 250 27.05 3.22 -6.45
N ALA A 251 27.56 2.40 -5.53
CA ALA A 251 28.69 1.48 -5.79
C ALA A 251 28.39 0.46 -6.90
N ARG A 252 27.13 0.03 -7.02
CA ARG A 252 26.68 -0.91 -8.08
C ARG A 252 26.05 -0.22 -9.29
N GLY A 253 25.97 1.13 -9.30
CA GLY A 253 25.37 1.89 -10.41
C GLY A 253 23.87 1.66 -10.57
N ALA A 254 23.14 1.43 -9.48
CA ALA A 254 21.70 1.18 -9.50
C ALA A 254 20.90 2.36 -10.06
N LYS A 255 19.75 2.08 -10.66
CA LYS A 255 18.70 3.07 -10.82
C LYS A 255 18.18 3.43 -9.43
N ILE A 256 18.12 4.70 -9.11
CA ILE A 256 17.55 5.20 -7.86
C ILE A 256 16.27 5.96 -8.21
N TYR A 257 15.14 5.47 -7.74
CA TYR A 257 13.83 6.07 -7.97
C TYR A 257 13.58 7.26 -7.04
N ALA A 258 13.92 7.08 -5.76
CA ALA A 258 13.68 8.07 -4.71
C ALA A 258 14.60 7.86 -3.53
N GLU A 259 14.81 8.90 -2.72
CA GLU A 259 15.38 8.82 -1.39
C GLU A 259 14.27 8.98 -0.35
N VAL A 260 14.21 8.09 0.63
CA VAL A 260 13.30 8.23 1.79
C VAL A 260 13.94 9.22 2.76
N ILE A 261 13.35 10.40 2.91
CA ILE A 261 13.92 11.49 3.73
C ILE A 261 13.18 11.71 5.04
N GLY A 262 11.97 11.15 5.19
CA GLY A 262 11.20 11.28 6.42
C GLY A 262 10.12 10.24 6.54
N PHE A 263 9.82 9.88 7.77
CA PHE A 263 8.63 9.12 8.13
C PHE A 263 8.07 9.64 9.46
N GLY A 264 6.79 9.38 9.69
CA GLY A 264 6.12 9.72 10.94
C GLY A 264 5.08 8.68 11.29
N GLU A 265 5.00 8.34 12.56
CA GLU A 265 4.08 7.36 13.10
C GLU A 265 3.36 7.94 14.32
N SER A 266 2.08 7.61 14.50
CA SER A 266 1.33 8.00 15.68
C SER A 266 0.18 7.05 15.98
N GLY A 267 -0.32 7.10 17.20
CA GLY A 267 -1.58 6.46 17.58
C GLY A 267 -2.63 7.50 17.97
N ASP A 268 -3.88 7.33 17.58
CA ASP A 268 -4.98 8.27 17.91
C ASP A 268 -5.32 8.27 19.42
N ALA A 269 -5.23 7.12 20.06
CA ALA A 269 -5.62 6.90 21.46
C ALA A 269 -7.05 7.40 21.76
N ASN A 270 -7.97 7.26 20.79
CA ASN A 270 -9.34 7.76 20.89
C ASN A 270 -10.39 6.64 20.77
N HIS A 271 -10.61 6.11 19.60
CA HIS A 271 -11.61 5.09 19.31
C HIS A 271 -11.06 4.01 18.38
N ILE A 272 -11.57 2.80 18.50
CA ILE A 272 -11.03 1.65 17.78
C ILE A 272 -11.18 1.76 16.24
N THR A 273 -12.23 2.41 15.75
CA THR A 273 -12.53 2.52 14.30
C THR A 273 -12.83 3.94 13.83
N THR A 274 -13.08 4.89 14.74
CA THR A 274 -13.39 6.27 14.34
C THR A 274 -12.11 7.10 14.31
N PRO A 275 -11.65 7.53 13.12
CA PRO A 275 -10.42 8.30 12.99
C PRO A 275 -10.58 9.71 13.59
N THR A 276 -9.48 10.26 14.07
CA THR A 276 -9.40 11.67 14.50
C THR A 276 -8.64 12.49 13.46
N MET A 277 -8.63 13.81 13.64
CA MET A 277 -7.73 14.69 12.89
C MET A 277 -6.33 14.74 13.53
N ASP A 278 -6.26 14.63 14.85
CA ASP A 278 -5.03 14.87 15.64
C ASP A 278 -3.96 13.80 15.40
N GLY A 279 -4.33 12.50 15.41
CA GLY A 279 -3.39 11.41 15.18
C GLY A 279 -2.69 11.53 13.81
N PRO A 280 -3.45 11.59 12.68
CA PRO A 280 -2.91 11.86 11.37
C PRO A 280 -2.00 13.10 11.31
N LEU A 281 -2.43 14.23 11.90
CA LEU A 281 -1.63 15.45 11.92
C LEU A 281 -0.30 15.27 12.66
N ARG A 282 -0.27 14.53 13.78
CA ARG A 282 0.97 14.24 14.51
C ARG A 282 1.92 13.37 13.69
N ALA A 283 1.43 12.35 12.99
CA ALA A 283 2.23 11.53 12.09
C ALA A 283 2.80 12.36 10.93
N MET A 284 1.97 13.19 10.28
CA MET A 284 2.41 14.09 9.21
C MET A 284 3.45 15.10 9.70
N LYS A 285 3.26 15.73 10.86
CA LYS A 285 4.23 16.67 11.46
C LYS A 285 5.56 15.97 11.79
N ALA A 286 5.53 14.75 12.29
CA ALA A 286 6.75 13.99 12.58
C ALA A 286 7.52 13.70 11.30
N ALA A 287 6.84 13.21 10.25
CA ALA A 287 7.44 12.98 8.93
C ALA A 287 8.01 14.27 8.31
N TYR A 288 7.24 15.36 8.33
CA TYR A 288 7.64 16.66 7.79
C TYR A 288 8.89 17.22 8.48
N ASN A 289 8.91 17.19 9.81
CA ASN A 289 10.04 17.69 10.59
C ASN A 289 11.30 16.85 10.37
N MET A 290 11.18 15.53 10.28
CA MET A 290 12.28 14.64 9.97
C MET A 290 12.81 14.91 8.55
N ALA A 291 11.93 14.99 7.56
CA ALA A 291 12.29 15.28 6.18
C ALA A 291 12.97 16.65 6.03
N LYS A 292 12.44 17.68 6.68
CA LYS A 292 13.04 19.02 6.71
C LYS A 292 14.45 18.99 7.29
N LYS A 293 14.66 18.27 8.39
CA LYS A 293 15.99 18.10 8.99
C LYS A 293 16.96 17.39 8.05
N ASN A 294 16.52 16.29 7.42
CA ASN A 294 17.33 15.48 6.52
C ASN A 294 17.58 16.18 5.16
N ASN A 295 16.75 17.17 4.83
CA ASN A 295 16.87 17.99 3.60
C ASN A 295 17.56 19.36 3.83
N GLY A 296 18.42 19.47 4.84
CA GLY A 296 19.21 20.68 5.07
C GLY A 296 18.46 21.83 5.73
N GLY A 297 17.28 21.59 6.31
CA GLY A 297 16.49 22.61 7.04
C GLY A 297 15.38 23.26 6.21
N GLU A 298 15.30 22.95 4.92
CA GLU A 298 14.24 23.40 4.03
C GLU A 298 13.47 22.22 3.45
N LEU A 299 12.16 22.37 3.29
CA LEU A 299 11.29 21.36 2.70
C LEU A 299 10.12 22.04 2.01
N ASN A 300 9.90 21.70 0.75
CA ASN A 300 8.67 21.96 0.01
C ASN A 300 8.13 20.62 -0.47
N VAL A 301 6.91 20.29 -0.08
CA VAL A 301 6.21 19.08 -0.56
C VAL A 301 5.43 19.47 -1.80
N ASP A 302 5.68 18.81 -2.91
CA ASP A 302 5.09 19.14 -4.21
C ASP A 302 3.79 18.38 -4.48
N TYR A 303 3.60 17.24 -3.81
CA TYR A 303 2.44 16.38 -4.01
C TYR A 303 2.17 15.50 -2.78
N VAL A 304 0.89 15.29 -2.46
CA VAL A 304 0.44 14.36 -1.41
C VAL A 304 -0.41 13.25 -2.04
N ASN A 305 0.03 12.00 -1.89
CA ASN A 305 -0.83 10.84 -2.04
C ASN A 305 -1.55 10.61 -0.71
N ALA A 306 -2.83 10.92 -0.66
CA ALA A 306 -3.63 10.89 0.54
C ALA A 306 -4.12 9.47 0.88
N HIS A 307 -4.45 9.26 2.14
CA HIS A 307 -5.20 8.06 2.53
C HIS A 307 -6.56 8.02 1.82
N GLY A 308 -7.32 9.10 1.82
CA GLY A 308 -8.48 9.36 0.94
C GLY A 308 -9.36 8.15 0.66
N THR A 309 -10.05 7.61 1.66
CA THR A 309 -10.78 6.33 1.55
C THR A 309 -12.16 6.41 0.93
N SER A 310 -12.65 7.60 0.57
CA SER A 310 -14.04 7.79 0.15
C SER A 310 -15.06 7.59 1.29
N THR A 311 -14.61 7.75 2.55
CA THR A 311 -15.50 7.74 3.71
C THR A 311 -15.77 9.16 4.19
N PRO A 312 -17.00 9.45 4.68
CA PRO A 312 -17.36 10.81 5.11
C PRO A 312 -16.44 11.37 6.19
N VAL A 313 -16.02 10.55 7.14
CA VAL A 313 -15.22 10.99 8.30
C VAL A 313 -13.73 11.12 7.98
N ASN A 314 -13.14 10.12 7.31
CA ASN A 314 -11.71 10.15 7.01
C ASN A 314 -11.35 11.33 6.11
N ASP A 315 -12.02 11.49 4.98
CA ASP A 315 -11.65 12.48 3.97
C ASP A 315 -11.75 13.91 4.52
N LYS A 316 -12.79 14.18 5.32
CA LYS A 316 -12.92 15.44 6.05
C LYS A 316 -11.78 15.68 7.06
N ASN A 317 -11.45 14.66 7.88
CA ASN A 317 -10.41 14.78 8.90
C ASN A 317 -9.03 14.92 8.27
N GLU A 318 -8.74 14.20 7.20
CA GLU A 318 -7.47 14.31 6.48
C GLU A 318 -7.32 15.67 5.82
N THR A 319 -8.38 16.21 5.21
CA THR A 319 -8.41 17.59 4.69
C THR A 319 -8.05 18.61 5.77
N ALA A 320 -8.68 18.53 6.93
CA ALA A 320 -8.40 19.43 8.04
C ALA A 320 -6.97 19.28 8.57
N ALA A 321 -6.45 18.05 8.64
CA ALA A 321 -5.10 17.77 9.08
C ALA A 321 -4.04 18.31 8.10
N LEU A 322 -4.26 18.18 6.80
CA LEU A 322 -3.37 18.72 5.76
C LEU A 322 -3.35 20.26 5.79
N LYS A 323 -4.50 20.92 5.94
CA LYS A 323 -4.55 22.38 6.15
C LYS A 323 -3.71 22.81 7.35
N ALA A 324 -3.89 22.14 8.49
CA ALA A 324 -3.15 22.45 9.72
C ALA A 324 -1.64 22.10 9.65
N LEU A 325 -1.23 21.15 8.79
CA LEU A 325 0.17 20.85 8.55
C LEU A 325 0.85 21.96 7.75
N PHE A 326 0.22 22.41 6.66
CA PHE A 326 0.82 23.34 5.74
C PHE A 326 0.63 24.82 6.14
N GLU A 327 -0.28 25.12 7.05
CA GLU A 327 -0.48 26.46 7.59
C GLU A 327 0.83 27.03 8.17
N GLY A 328 1.31 28.15 7.60
CA GLY A 328 2.56 28.80 8.01
C GLY A 328 3.85 28.13 7.54
N ASN A 329 3.75 27.00 6.80
CA ASN A 329 4.92 26.32 6.18
C ASN A 329 5.02 26.59 4.69
N GLN A 330 3.98 26.26 3.93
CA GLN A 330 3.87 26.46 2.49
C GLN A 330 2.40 26.47 2.09
N GLU A 331 2.09 26.81 0.83
CA GLU A 331 0.79 26.56 0.23
C GLU A 331 0.52 25.04 0.18
N CYS A 332 -0.73 24.62 0.43
CA CYS A 332 -1.09 23.21 0.40
C CYS A 332 -0.89 22.67 -1.02
N PRO A 333 -0.07 21.64 -1.20
CA PRO A 333 0.20 21.08 -2.51
C PRO A 333 -1.03 20.34 -3.08
N PRO A 334 -1.05 19.99 -4.37
CA PRO A 334 -2.04 19.07 -4.93
C PRO A 334 -2.08 17.75 -4.16
N ILE A 335 -3.29 17.23 -3.96
CA ILE A 335 -3.57 16.01 -3.19
C ILE A 335 -4.34 15.06 -4.09
N THR A 336 -4.04 13.76 -4.05
CA THR A 336 -4.89 12.78 -4.73
C THR A 336 -5.09 11.52 -3.94
N SER A 337 -6.15 10.78 -4.24
CA SER A 337 -6.36 9.41 -3.80
C SER A 337 -6.65 8.52 -5.00
N THR A 338 -5.88 7.47 -5.15
CA THR A 338 -6.06 6.46 -6.20
C THR A 338 -7.03 5.35 -5.82
N LYS A 339 -7.64 5.44 -4.62
CA LYS A 339 -8.63 4.46 -4.14
C LYS A 339 -9.95 4.49 -4.94
N GLY A 340 -10.23 5.56 -5.69
CA GLY A 340 -11.29 5.57 -6.69
C GLY A 340 -11.05 4.58 -7.84
N GLN A 341 -9.80 4.26 -8.09
CA GLN A 341 -9.34 3.47 -9.23
C GLN A 341 -9.07 2.00 -8.85
N ILE A 342 -8.29 1.74 -7.81
CA ILE A 342 -7.91 0.38 -7.42
C ILE A 342 -8.69 -0.16 -6.21
N GLY A 343 -9.57 0.64 -5.61
CA GLY A 343 -10.19 0.33 -4.33
C GLY A 343 -9.21 0.53 -3.16
N HIS A 344 -9.68 0.24 -1.96
CA HIS A 344 -8.86 0.25 -0.74
C HIS A 344 -8.25 -1.12 -0.50
N CYS A 345 -6.96 -1.29 -0.82
CA CYS A 345 -6.22 -2.53 -0.67
C CYS A 345 -5.71 -2.78 0.78
N LEU A 346 -6.34 -2.17 1.78
CA LEU A 346 -6.09 -2.37 3.21
C LEU A 346 -4.60 -2.32 3.55
N GLY A 347 -4.02 -3.42 4.06
CA GLY A 347 -2.61 -3.47 4.45
C GLY A 347 -1.60 -3.33 3.31
N ALA A 348 -2.02 -3.59 2.07
CA ALA A 348 -1.19 -3.35 0.88
C ALA A 348 -1.18 -1.88 0.44
N ALA A 349 -2.18 -1.08 0.85
CA ALA A 349 -2.41 0.26 0.33
C ALA A 349 -1.17 1.16 0.41
N GLY A 350 -0.51 1.22 1.56
CA GLY A 350 0.65 2.10 1.73
C GLY A 350 1.84 1.79 0.82
N ALA A 351 2.09 0.52 0.51
CA ALA A 351 3.15 0.12 -0.42
C ALA A 351 2.77 0.45 -1.88
N LEU A 352 1.53 0.14 -2.29
CA LEU A 352 1.00 0.50 -3.61
C LEU A 352 1.04 2.02 -3.84
N GLU A 353 0.57 2.79 -2.88
CA GLU A 353 0.47 4.24 -2.95
C GLU A 353 1.85 4.92 -2.95
N ALA A 354 2.83 4.38 -2.21
CA ALA A 354 4.21 4.84 -2.28
C ALA A 354 4.81 4.63 -3.68
N ILE A 355 4.57 3.48 -4.31
CA ILE A 355 5.03 3.20 -5.68
C ILE A 355 4.35 4.15 -6.68
N ILE A 356 3.04 4.35 -6.57
CA ILE A 356 2.30 5.29 -7.43
C ILE A 356 2.84 6.71 -7.29
N ALA A 357 3.13 7.16 -6.06
CA ALA A 357 3.71 8.48 -5.81
C ALA A 357 5.15 8.61 -6.35
N ILE A 358 5.98 7.55 -6.23
CA ILE A 358 7.31 7.49 -6.85
C ILE A 358 7.21 7.60 -8.38
N LYS A 359 6.31 6.84 -9.00
CA LYS A 359 6.09 6.91 -10.45
C LYS A 359 5.57 8.27 -10.89
N ALA A 360 4.68 8.89 -10.10
CA ALA A 360 4.24 10.26 -10.36
C ALA A 360 5.40 11.26 -10.39
N MET A 361 6.35 11.12 -9.45
CA MET A 361 7.55 11.95 -9.38
C MET A 361 8.53 11.65 -10.53
N ASP A 362 8.72 10.38 -10.89
CA ASP A 362 9.61 9.95 -11.98
C ASP A 362 9.11 10.48 -13.34
N GLU A 363 7.81 10.37 -13.61
CA GLU A 363 7.20 10.79 -14.88
C GLU A 363 6.72 12.25 -14.93
N GLY A 364 6.76 12.96 -13.80
CA GLY A 364 6.30 14.36 -13.72
C GLY A 364 4.81 14.51 -13.98
N ILE A 365 3.99 13.59 -13.46
CA ILE A 365 2.55 13.59 -13.67
C ILE A 365 1.79 13.16 -12.40
N ILE A 366 0.92 14.02 -11.90
CA ILE A 366 0.07 13.72 -10.73
C ILE A 366 -1.15 12.91 -11.19
N PRO A 367 -1.40 11.72 -10.59
CA PRO A 367 -2.60 10.94 -10.86
C PRO A 367 -3.88 11.72 -10.55
N PRO A 368 -5.01 11.44 -11.22
CA PRO A 368 -6.28 12.07 -10.86
C PRO A 368 -6.90 11.41 -9.62
N THR A 369 -7.66 12.19 -8.85
CA THR A 369 -8.72 11.66 -7.99
C THR A 369 -9.97 11.54 -8.84
N ILE A 370 -10.33 10.33 -9.26
CA ILE A 370 -11.51 10.13 -10.10
C ILE A 370 -12.82 10.18 -9.28
N ASN A 371 -13.93 10.37 -9.99
CA ASN A 371 -15.28 10.39 -9.42
C ASN A 371 -15.58 11.58 -8.50
N GLN A 372 -14.76 12.60 -8.51
CA GLN A 372 -15.08 13.86 -7.84
C GLN A 372 -16.02 14.68 -8.72
N ILE A 373 -17.31 14.59 -8.45
CA ILE A 373 -18.39 15.19 -9.27
C ILE A 373 -18.99 16.39 -8.55
N GLU A 374 -19.21 16.29 -7.23
CA GLU A 374 -19.80 17.34 -6.43
C GLU A 374 -18.86 17.75 -5.28
N SER A 375 -18.60 19.07 -5.20
CA SER A 375 -17.71 19.63 -4.18
C SER A 375 -18.30 19.50 -2.77
N ASP A 376 -17.47 19.12 -1.80
CA ASP A 376 -17.79 19.12 -0.38
C ASP A 376 -17.12 20.30 0.31
N GLU A 377 -17.88 21.11 1.05
CA GLU A 377 -17.36 22.26 1.79
C GLU A 377 -16.30 21.90 2.85
N ASN A 378 -16.29 20.63 3.31
CA ASN A 378 -15.29 20.10 4.23
C ASN A 378 -14.06 19.52 3.53
N CYS A 379 -14.09 19.42 2.19
CA CYS A 379 -13.02 18.89 1.35
C CYS A 379 -12.76 19.91 0.21
N ASP A 380 -12.15 21.04 0.55
CA ASP A 380 -12.01 22.24 -0.30
C ASP A 380 -10.56 22.52 -0.73
N LEU A 381 -9.71 21.48 -0.78
CA LEU A 381 -8.34 21.54 -1.31
C LEU A 381 -8.30 21.14 -2.80
N ASP A 382 -7.13 21.23 -3.42
CA ASP A 382 -6.93 20.80 -4.80
C ASP A 382 -6.68 19.27 -4.85
N TYR A 383 -7.71 18.52 -5.21
CA TYR A 383 -7.65 17.04 -5.28
C TYR A 383 -7.36 16.51 -6.69
N VAL A 384 -6.97 17.35 -7.64
CA VAL A 384 -6.69 16.99 -9.05
C VAL A 384 -7.86 16.17 -9.64
N PRO A 385 -9.07 16.74 -9.74
CA PRO A 385 -10.27 15.98 -10.05
C PRO A 385 -10.25 15.40 -11.47
N ASN A 386 -10.50 14.12 -11.58
CA ASN A 386 -10.83 13.35 -12.78
C ASN A 386 -9.79 13.31 -13.92
N VAL A 387 -8.82 14.23 -13.98
CA VAL A 387 -7.83 14.30 -15.05
C VAL A 387 -6.42 14.47 -14.46
N ALA A 388 -5.49 13.61 -14.86
CA ALA A 388 -4.09 13.69 -14.47
C ALA A 388 -3.47 15.05 -14.87
N ARG A 389 -2.51 15.52 -14.05
CA ARG A 389 -1.89 16.85 -14.21
C ARG A 389 -0.38 16.73 -14.30
N LYS A 390 0.24 17.31 -15.33
CA LYS A 390 1.70 17.45 -15.40
C LYS A 390 2.19 18.40 -14.31
N ALA A 391 3.28 18.02 -13.64
CA ALA A 391 3.91 18.81 -12.60
C ALA A 391 5.39 18.44 -12.46
N ASP A 392 6.23 19.38 -12.03
CA ASP A 392 7.60 19.09 -11.61
C ASP A 392 7.55 18.70 -10.14
N LEU A 393 7.86 17.43 -9.87
CA LEU A 393 7.75 16.83 -8.54
C LEU A 393 9.14 16.45 -8.03
N ASN A 394 9.53 17.02 -6.91
CA ASN A 394 10.81 16.76 -6.27
C ASN A 394 10.65 16.11 -4.89
N VAL A 395 9.59 16.45 -4.17
CA VAL A 395 9.27 15.89 -2.85
C VAL A 395 7.80 15.47 -2.81
N ILE A 396 7.58 14.24 -2.43
CA ILE A 396 6.25 13.63 -2.31
C ILE A 396 5.99 13.13 -0.89
N MET A 397 4.74 13.21 -0.44
CA MET A 397 4.26 12.67 0.82
C MET A 397 3.20 11.59 0.55
N SER A 398 3.24 10.47 1.25
CA SER A 398 2.22 9.43 1.20
C SER A 398 1.69 9.14 2.59
N ASN A 399 0.36 9.16 2.74
CA ASN A 399 -0.36 9.04 4.00
C ASN A 399 -1.13 7.72 4.10
N SER A 400 -1.09 7.07 5.25
CA SER A 400 -1.92 5.90 5.55
C SER A 400 -2.43 5.95 6.98
N PHE A 401 -3.75 5.82 7.16
CA PHE A 401 -4.41 5.86 8.47
C PHE A 401 -5.25 4.61 8.66
N GLY A 402 -4.99 3.86 9.71
CA GLY A 402 -5.57 2.54 9.93
C GLY A 402 -6.53 2.48 11.12
N PHE A 403 -7.43 1.51 11.08
CA PHE A 403 -8.22 1.13 12.26
C PHE A 403 -7.28 0.81 13.43
N GLY A 404 -7.76 1.05 14.66
CA GLY A 404 -6.90 1.05 15.85
C GLY A 404 -6.20 2.39 16.07
N GLY A 405 -6.43 3.38 15.19
CA GLY A 405 -5.80 4.70 15.23
C GLY A 405 -4.32 4.65 14.90
N THR A 406 -3.90 3.71 14.07
CA THR A 406 -2.50 3.59 13.61
C THR A 406 -2.28 4.46 12.38
N ASN A 407 -1.40 5.44 12.47
CA ASN A 407 -1.11 6.38 11.40
C ASN A 407 0.34 6.28 10.96
N GLY A 408 0.58 6.20 9.65
CA GLY A 408 1.88 6.16 9.02
C GLY A 408 1.98 7.17 7.88
N VAL A 409 3.09 7.89 7.80
CA VAL A 409 3.39 8.85 6.75
C VAL A 409 4.83 8.66 6.32
N VAL A 410 5.08 8.66 5.01
CA VAL A 410 6.43 8.67 4.44
C VAL A 410 6.61 9.86 3.51
N ILE A 411 7.81 10.44 3.52
CA ILE A 411 8.21 11.52 2.62
C ILE A 411 9.43 11.06 1.84
N MET A 412 9.33 11.16 0.54
CA MET A 412 10.38 10.77 -0.39
C MET A 412 10.74 11.93 -1.30
N LYS A 413 11.97 11.99 -1.72
CA LYS A 413 12.43 13.00 -2.67
C LYS A 413 13.11 12.37 -3.88
N LYS A 414 13.07 13.08 -4.99
CA LYS A 414 13.80 12.74 -6.20
C LYS A 414 15.30 12.71 -5.90
N TYR A 415 15.94 11.62 -6.30
CA TYR A 415 17.39 11.53 -6.19
C TYR A 415 18.05 12.35 -7.31
N THR A 416 18.97 13.19 -6.93
CA THR A 416 19.87 13.92 -7.85
C THR A 416 21.30 13.64 -7.43
N LYS A 417 22.13 13.20 -8.40
CA LYS A 417 23.57 12.97 -8.18
C LYS A 417 24.29 14.25 -7.78
#